data_0a9d5b32a929d6f7244be45249e8dc1a
#
_entry.id   0a9d5b32a929d6f7244be45249e8dc1a
#
_cell.length_a   1.000
_cell.length_b   1.000
_cell.length_c   1.000
_cell.angle_alpha   90.00
_cell.angle_beta   90.00
_cell.angle_gamma   90.00
#
_symmetry.space_group_name_H-M   'P 1'
#
loop_
_entity.id
_entity.type
_entity.pdbx_description
1 polymer ?
#
loop_
_entity_poly.entity_id
_entity_poly.type
_entity_poly.pdbx_seq_one_letter_code
_entity_poly.pdbx_strand_id
1 'polypeptide(L)'
;VATDISVFDLFSIGVGPSSSHTVGPMRAANRFITELIRAHQLDDVADLRVDLYGSLAATGAGHGTMSATLKGLAGWVPETIDVPASERLVQENQATGRLRLAGFAPGIEPREAAREDLVSGPEVALTEAGMVLRPLTVLGRHTNGIRFTAVDADEAVLQQRTYFSIGGGFVIEEGEEAAGGDSLTDVPHAFTSSAELLQIADDAGLSIAQIKLANETTARTEEEVTAGILHIYQVMRQCIGSSLSRIGYLPGPLKVRCRAGQWHRELLEEDPRKEPSWAIDWVNLIALAVNEENAFGGRVVTAPTNGAAGILPAVLHYAMNYLPGIRTAGRRARDRAVVDFFLAAAAVGTLYKKKASISGAEVGCQGEVGSASSMAAAGLAQVMGGTPHQVENAAEIAMEHNLGLTCDPVGGLVQIPCIERNAMAAAKAVNAARMALRGDGEHRVSLDQVIETMRQTGADMSHRYKETSEGGLAVNVVEC
;
A
#
# COMPACT_ATOMS: atom_id res chain seq x y z
N VAL A 1 -7.65 -26.38 0.69
CA VAL A 1 -8.67 -25.31 0.79
C VAL A 1 -8.37 -24.32 -0.32
N ALA A 2 -9.37 -23.97 -1.16
CA ALA A 2 -9.25 -22.98 -2.21
C ALA A 2 -9.24 -21.58 -1.56
N THR A 3 -8.19 -20.78 -1.80
CA THR A 3 -8.00 -19.49 -1.13
C THR A 3 -7.78 -18.34 -2.12
N ASP A 4 -8.10 -17.12 -1.70
CA ASP A 4 -7.82 -15.90 -2.44
C ASP A 4 -7.47 -14.74 -1.48
N ILE A 5 -6.84 -13.68 -2.00
CA ILE A 5 -6.52 -12.46 -1.27
C ILE A 5 -7.67 -11.47 -1.48
N SER A 6 -8.25 -10.95 -0.40
CA SER A 6 -9.35 -9.98 -0.54
C SER A 6 -8.91 -8.68 -1.21
N VAL A 7 -9.84 -8.06 -1.96
CA VAL A 7 -9.67 -6.70 -2.50
C VAL A 7 -9.34 -5.69 -1.39
N PHE A 8 -9.85 -5.90 -0.18
CA PHE A 8 -9.62 -5.04 0.99
C PHE A 8 -8.24 -5.19 1.61
N ASP A 9 -7.54 -6.31 1.38
CA ASP A 9 -6.16 -6.50 1.80
C ASP A 9 -5.18 -5.83 0.83
N LEU A 10 -5.50 -5.87 -0.48
CA LEU A 10 -4.68 -5.22 -1.51
C LEU A 10 -4.88 -3.70 -1.55
N PHE A 11 -6.05 -3.21 -1.15
CA PHE A 11 -6.41 -1.79 -1.10
C PHE A 11 -6.79 -1.39 0.32
N SER A 12 -5.82 -1.44 1.22
CA SER A 12 -6.05 -1.07 2.61
C SER A 12 -5.85 0.43 2.85
N ILE A 13 -6.70 1.00 3.69
CA ILE A 13 -6.53 2.38 4.15
C ILE A 13 -5.37 2.42 5.13
N GLY A 14 -4.47 3.38 4.94
CA GLY A 14 -3.27 3.52 5.75
C GLY A 14 -2.79 4.96 5.85
N VAL A 15 -1.56 5.10 6.29
CA VAL A 15 -0.86 6.38 6.40
C VAL A 15 0.49 6.31 5.73
N GLY A 16 0.96 7.44 5.19
CA GLY A 16 2.29 7.54 4.62
C GLY A 16 3.42 7.49 5.66
N PRO A 17 4.67 7.42 5.19
CA PRO A 17 5.04 7.38 3.76
C PRO A 17 5.16 5.97 3.18
N SER A 18 5.27 4.90 4.00
CA SER A 18 5.59 3.54 3.50
C SER A 18 4.66 2.47 4.04
N SER A 19 4.20 1.56 3.19
CA SER A 19 3.41 0.40 3.63
C SER A 19 4.25 -0.60 4.44
N SER A 20 5.51 -0.84 4.04
CA SER A 20 6.41 -1.79 4.71
C SER A 20 7.06 -1.20 5.96
N HIS A 21 7.42 0.10 5.94
CA HIS A 21 8.18 0.75 7.00
C HIS A 21 7.35 1.63 7.96
N THR A 22 6.09 1.94 7.61
CA THR A 22 5.18 2.72 8.47
C THR A 22 3.96 1.89 8.88
N VAL A 23 3.14 1.47 7.89
CA VAL A 23 1.91 0.72 8.15
C VAL A 23 2.19 -0.63 8.80
N GLY A 24 3.17 -1.39 8.28
CA GLY A 24 3.55 -2.69 8.83
C GLY A 24 4.01 -2.62 10.30
N PRO A 25 5.01 -1.80 10.65
CA PRO A 25 5.42 -1.61 12.05
C PRO A 25 4.29 -1.13 12.97
N MET A 26 3.40 -0.24 12.52
CA MET A 26 2.24 0.19 13.31
C MET A 26 1.30 -0.99 13.59
N ARG A 27 0.98 -1.80 12.58
CA ARG A 27 0.14 -3.00 12.74
C ARG A 27 0.80 -4.05 13.63
N ALA A 28 2.12 -4.28 13.48
CA ALA A 28 2.87 -5.21 14.32
C ALA A 28 2.83 -4.78 15.79
N ALA A 29 3.05 -3.49 16.06
CA ALA A 29 3.00 -2.92 17.38
C ALA A 29 1.60 -3.00 18.01
N ASN A 30 0.55 -2.67 17.23
CA ASN A 30 -0.83 -2.80 17.68
C ASN A 30 -1.21 -4.26 17.95
N ARG A 31 -0.79 -5.20 17.10
CA ARG A 31 -1.00 -6.63 17.30
C ARG A 31 -0.35 -7.11 18.60
N PHE A 32 0.89 -6.68 18.87
CA PHE A 32 1.59 -7.03 20.13
C PHE A 32 0.83 -6.52 21.36
N ILE A 33 0.37 -5.28 21.36
CA ILE A 33 -0.46 -4.72 22.45
C ILE A 33 -1.77 -5.50 22.61
N THR A 34 -2.41 -5.85 21.51
CA THR A 34 -3.65 -6.66 21.53
C THR A 34 -3.42 -8.03 22.17
N GLU A 35 -2.27 -8.67 21.91
CA GLU A 35 -1.92 -9.95 22.56
C GLU A 35 -1.65 -9.80 24.07
N LEU A 36 -1.01 -8.71 24.51
CA LEU A 36 -0.84 -8.42 25.94
C LEU A 36 -2.20 -8.22 26.64
N ILE A 37 -3.14 -7.51 26.00
CA ILE A 37 -4.51 -7.33 26.51
C ILE A 37 -5.22 -8.69 26.64
N ARG A 38 -5.19 -9.51 25.60
CA ARG A 38 -5.83 -10.82 25.56
C ARG A 38 -5.26 -11.78 26.62
N ALA A 39 -3.96 -11.67 26.91
CA ALA A 39 -3.28 -12.45 27.94
C ALA A 39 -3.49 -11.87 29.35
N HIS A 40 -4.20 -10.75 29.52
CA HIS A 40 -4.34 -10.01 30.80
C HIS A 40 -2.99 -9.64 31.43
N GLN A 41 -1.99 -9.30 30.61
CA GLN A 41 -0.62 -8.96 31.04
C GLN A 41 -0.28 -7.48 30.84
N LEU A 42 -1.17 -6.69 30.23
CA LEU A 42 -0.87 -5.29 29.87
C LEU A 42 -0.53 -4.45 31.12
N ASP A 43 -1.27 -4.62 32.21
CA ASP A 43 -1.10 -3.84 33.45
C ASP A 43 0.17 -4.20 34.20
N ASP A 44 0.74 -5.38 33.96
CA ASP A 44 1.98 -5.87 34.58
C ASP A 44 3.23 -5.36 33.85
N VAL A 45 3.10 -4.69 32.69
CA VAL A 45 4.26 -4.21 31.90
C VAL A 45 4.93 -3.03 32.62
N ALA A 46 6.16 -3.24 33.06
CA ALA A 46 7.00 -2.20 33.64
C ALA A 46 7.96 -1.56 32.64
N ASP A 47 8.49 -2.36 31.69
CA ASP A 47 9.36 -1.87 30.61
C ASP A 47 9.07 -2.59 29.28
N LEU A 48 9.35 -1.91 28.17
CA LEU A 48 9.13 -2.40 26.82
C LEU A 48 10.35 -2.11 25.94
N ARG A 49 10.93 -3.17 25.38
CA ARG A 49 12.08 -3.10 24.45
C ARG A 49 11.61 -3.38 23.03
N VAL A 50 12.12 -2.58 22.09
CA VAL A 50 11.84 -2.70 20.66
C VAL A 50 13.14 -2.81 19.90
N ASP A 51 13.34 -3.92 19.17
CA ASP A 51 14.47 -4.13 18.26
C ASP A 51 13.99 -4.12 16.82
N LEU A 52 14.60 -3.27 15.99
CA LEU A 52 14.38 -3.18 14.55
C LEU A 52 15.53 -3.84 13.79
N TYR A 53 15.23 -4.64 12.77
CA TYR A 53 16.20 -5.44 12.05
C TYR A 53 16.24 -5.10 10.55
N GLY A 54 17.41 -5.32 9.92
CA GLY A 54 17.62 -5.22 8.49
C GLY A 54 17.14 -3.87 7.91
N SER A 55 16.29 -3.89 6.90
CA SER A 55 15.83 -2.68 6.21
C SER A 55 15.01 -1.75 7.09
N LEU A 56 14.20 -2.27 8.05
CA LEU A 56 13.48 -1.41 9.02
C LEU A 56 14.44 -0.57 9.87
N ALA A 57 15.61 -1.11 10.22
CA ALA A 57 16.63 -0.39 10.95
C ALA A 57 17.45 0.55 10.05
N ALA A 58 17.75 0.14 8.82
CA ALA A 58 18.62 0.87 7.90
C ALA A 58 17.96 2.15 7.36
N THR A 59 16.68 2.09 7.01
CA THR A 59 15.96 3.19 6.36
C THR A 59 14.77 3.70 7.17
N GLY A 60 14.54 3.13 8.35
CA GLY A 60 13.37 3.41 9.17
C GLY A 60 13.21 4.87 9.60
N ALA A 61 14.31 5.59 9.79
CA ALA A 61 14.27 7.03 10.13
C ALA A 61 13.59 7.86 9.03
N GLY A 62 13.95 7.60 7.76
CA GLY A 62 13.36 8.29 6.60
C GLY A 62 11.91 7.92 6.32
N HIS A 63 11.47 6.77 6.82
CA HIS A 63 10.12 6.25 6.63
C HIS A 63 9.20 6.36 7.85
N GLY A 64 9.66 7.01 8.93
CA GLY A 64 8.88 7.16 10.16
C GLY A 64 8.57 5.85 10.89
N THR A 65 9.43 4.82 10.77
CA THR A 65 9.20 3.50 11.38
C THR A 65 9.06 3.59 12.90
N MET A 66 9.91 4.37 13.56
CA MET A 66 9.91 4.49 15.03
C MET A 66 8.63 5.21 15.51
N SER A 67 8.24 6.32 14.88
CA SER A 67 7.00 7.02 15.26
C SER A 67 5.76 6.17 14.99
N ALA A 68 5.73 5.42 13.88
CA ALA A 68 4.65 4.48 13.59
C ALA A 68 4.55 3.36 14.63
N THR A 69 5.68 2.87 15.09
CA THR A 69 5.75 1.87 16.16
C THR A 69 5.19 2.42 17.48
N LEU A 70 5.57 3.64 17.88
CA LEU A 70 4.99 4.30 19.07
C LEU A 70 3.47 4.47 18.95
N LYS A 71 2.99 4.91 17.78
CA LYS A 71 1.55 5.04 17.51
C LYS A 71 0.82 3.71 17.64
N GLY A 72 1.38 2.63 17.08
CA GLY A 72 0.82 1.28 17.19
C GLY A 72 0.79 0.75 18.63
N LEU A 73 1.87 0.96 19.41
CA LEU A 73 1.92 0.61 20.84
C LEU A 73 0.93 1.41 21.68
N ALA A 74 0.63 2.65 21.28
CA ALA A 74 -0.40 3.47 21.91
C ALA A 74 -1.84 3.03 21.52
N GLY A 75 -2.00 2.05 20.62
CA GLY A 75 -3.29 1.50 20.21
C GLY A 75 -3.83 2.01 18.87
N TRP A 76 -3.14 2.92 18.19
CA TRP A 76 -3.56 3.36 16.87
C TRP A 76 -3.43 2.26 15.82
N VAL A 77 -4.39 2.22 14.89
CA VAL A 77 -4.36 1.40 13.68
C VAL A 77 -4.40 2.29 12.44
N PRO A 78 -3.70 1.92 11.35
CA PRO A 78 -3.59 2.78 10.17
C PRO A 78 -4.95 3.15 9.54
N GLU A 79 -5.92 2.25 9.63
CA GLU A 79 -7.23 2.38 9.00
C GLU A 79 -8.07 3.52 9.58
N THR A 80 -7.94 3.75 10.88
CA THR A 80 -8.80 4.70 11.63
C THR A 80 -8.05 5.82 12.32
N ILE A 81 -6.72 5.88 12.16
CA ILE A 81 -5.88 6.87 12.84
C ILE A 81 -6.32 8.30 12.57
N ASP A 82 -6.42 9.09 13.64
CA ASP A 82 -6.47 10.55 13.56
C ASP A 82 -5.02 11.07 13.44
N VAL A 83 -4.62 11.45 12.23
CA VAL A 83 -3.23 11.86 11.93
C VAL A 83 -2.81 13.04 12.82
N PRO A 84 -3.56 14.15 12.95
CA PRO A 84 -3.21 15.24 13.86
C PRO A 84 -3.07 14.82 15.32
N ALA A 85 -3.96 13.97 15.84
CA ALA A 85 -3.88 13.48 17.21
C ALA A 85 -2.67 12.58 17.44
N SER A 86 -2.37 11.70 16.48
CA SER A 86 -1.22 10.81 16.55
C SER A 86 0.12 11.55 16.46
N GLU A 87 0.19 12.65 15.73
CA GLU A 87 1.37 13.52 15.70
C GLU A 87 1.59 14.22 17.04
N ARG A 88 0.53 14.71 17.68
CA ARG A 88 0.64 15.26 19.05
C ARG A 88 1.17 14.25 20.04
N LEU A 89 0.71 12.99 19.98
CA LEU A 89 1.26 11.89 20.81
C LEU A 89 2.77 11.74 20.64
N VAL A 90 3.29 11.78 19.41
CA VAL A 90 4.74 11.68 19.16
C VAL A 90 5.48 12.90 19.74
N GLN A 91 4.93 14.10 19.58
CA GLN A 91 5.51 15.32 20.19
C GLN A 91 5.52 15.26 21.72
N GLU A 92 4.46 14.80 22.35
CA GLU A 92 4.37 14.57 23.80
C GLU A 92 5.39 13.51 24.27
N ASN A 93 5.52 12.44 23.52
CA ASN A 93 6.53 11.40 23.81
C ASN A 93 7.95 11.97 23.72
N GLN A 94 8.28 12.78 22.70
CA GLN A 94 9.58 13.45 22.60
C GLN A 94 9.85 14.39 23.76
N ALA A 95 8.83 15.07 24.30
CA ALA A 95 8.97 15.99 25.41
C ALA A 95 9.10 15.28 26.76
N THR A 96 8.39 14.18 26.98
CA THR A 96 8.27 13.48 28.27
C THR A 96 9.16 12.26 28.41
N GLY A 97 9.57 11.67 27.29
CA GLY A 97 10.28 10.37 27.24
C GLY A 97 9.40 9.17 27.59
N ARG A 98 8.09 9.35 27.67
CA ARG A 98 7.15 8.32 28.10
C ARG A 98 6.07 8.04 27.07
N LEU A 99 5.63 6.78 27.02
CA LEU A 99 4.55 6.32 26.17
C LEU A 99 3.50 5.58 27.01
N ARG A 100 2.23 5.97 26.87
CA ARG A 100 1.10 5.23 27.43
C ARG A 100 0.72 4.11 26.45
N LEU A 101 0.81 2.85 26.92
CA LEU A 101 0.42 1.68 26.14
C LEU A 101 -1.11 1.60 26.03
N ALA A 102 -1.62 1.20 24.87
CA ALA A 102 -3.05 1.02 24.59
C ALA A 102 -3.93 2.23 24.98
N GLY A 103 -3.36 3.45 24.97
CA GLY A 103 -4.11 4.67 25.30
C GLY A 103 -5.29 4.97 24.35
N PHE A 104 -5.32 4.30 23.20
CA PHE A 104 -6.40 4.31 22.20
C PHE A 104 -6.78 2.86 21.95
N ALA A 105 -7.96 2.43 22.35
CA ALA A 105 -8.37 1.01 22.37
C ALA A 105 -8.07 0.26 21.06
N PRO A 106 -7.14 -0.73 21.08
CA PRO A 106 -6.75 -1.48 19.89
C PRO A 106 -7.89 -2.36 19.40
N GLY A 107 -8.18 -2.32 18.09
CA GLY A 107 -9.14 -3.20 17.44
C GLY A 107 -10.61 -2.92 17.75
N ILE A 108 -10.93 -1.78 18.33
CA ILE A 108 -12.32 -1.31 18.52
C ILE A 108 -12.65 -0.32 17.39
N GLU A 109 -13.78 -0.55 16.72
CA GLU A 109 -14.30 0.36 15.70
C GLU A 109 -14.52 1.78 16.30
N PRO A 110 -14.29 2.87 15.56
CA PRO A 110 -14.40 4.24 16.06
C PRO A 110 -15.76 4.59 16.71
N ARG A 111 -16.81 3.85 16.36
CA ARG A 111 -18.15 3.99 16.95
C ARG A 111 -18.25 3.46 18.38
N GLU A 112 -17.35 2.56 18.76
CA GLU A 112 -17.29 1.98 20.11
C GLU A 112 -16.28 2.72 21.00
N ALA A 113 -15.31 3.44 20.43
CA ALA A 113 -14.32 4.24 21.15
C ALA A 113 -14.93 5.41 21.97
N ALA A 114 -16.22 5.67 21.83
CA ALA A 114 -16.95 6.65 22.64
C ALA A 114 -17.44 6.08 23.99
N ARG A 115 -17.09 4.85 24.36
CA ARG A 115 -17.44 4.23 25.64
C ARG A 115 -16.34 4.40 26.67
N GLU A 116 -16.75 4.64 27.91
CA GLU A 116 -15.88 4.91 29.09
C GLU A 116 -15.00 3.72 29.53
N ASP A 117 -15.04 2.59 28.83
CA ASP A 117 -14.34 1.34 29.18
C ASP A 117 -13.03 1.14 28.36
N LEU A 118 -12.35 2.22 27.97
CA LEU A 118 -11.09 2.15 27.26
C LEU A 118 -10.02 1.48 28.13
N VAL A 119 -9.50 0.33 27.68
CA VAL A 119 -8.32 -0.31 28.28
C VAL A 119 -7.13 0.60 28.06
N SER A 120 -6.70 1.30 29.11
CA SER A 120 -5.51 2.13 29.10
C SER A 120 -4.45 1.45 29.95
N GLY A 121 -3.34 1.06 29.31
CA GLY A 121 -2.22 0.42 29.98
C GLY A 121 -1.29 1.40 30.71
N PRO A 122 -0.19 0.89 31.27
CA PRO A 122 0.81 1.67 31.98
C PRO A 122 1.56 2.64 31.07
N GLU A 123 2.25 3.60 31.67
CA GLU A 123 3.25 4.42 31.01
C GLU A 123 4.64 3.82 31.14
N VAL A 124 5.29 3.57 29.99
CA VAL A 124 6.64 3.03 29.89
C VAL A 124 7.64 4.08 29.41
N ALA A 125 8.91 3.91 29.75
CA ALA A 125 10.00 4.79 29.30
C ALA A 125 10.49 4.32 27.92
N LEU A 126 9.76 4.71 26.85
CA LEU A 126 10.09 4.38 25.47
C LEU A 126 10.01 5.61 24.60
N THR A 127 11.06 5.87 23.82
CA THR A 127 11.13 6.93 22.80
C THR A 127 11.60 6.34 21.47
N GLU A 128 11.49 7.13 20.39
CA GLU A 128 12.07 6.73 19.09
C GLU A 128 13.57 6.39 19.22
N ALA A 129 14.34 7.23 19.94
CA ALA A 129 15.76 7.04 20.17
C ALA A 129 16.10 5.85 21.11
N GLY A 130 15.13 5.39 21.89
CA GLY A 130 15.26 4.22 22.78
C GLY A 130 15.10 2.88 22.06
N MET A 131 14.68 2.87 20.80
CA MET A 131 14.58 1.65 20.01
C MET A 131 15.95 1.19 19.52
N VAL A 132 16.21 -0.11 19.57
CA VAL A 132 17.50 -0.69 19.17
C VAL A 132 17.51 -0.97 17.67
N LEU A 133 18.45 -0.35 16.95
CA LEU A 133 18.60 -0.52 15.51
C LEU A 133 19.68 -1.55 15.18
N ARG A 134 19.32 -2.57 14.39
CA ARG A 134 20.21 -3.68 13.97
C ARG A 134 20.24 -3.80 12.44
N PRO A 135 20.76 -2.79 11.70
CA PRO A 135 20.68 -2.75 10.24
C PRO A 135 21.45 -3.88 9.54
N LEU A 136 22.50 -4.42 10.18
CA LEU A 136 23.31 -5.51 9.62
C LEU A 136 22.81 -6.91 10.03
N THR A 137 21.73 -7.00 10.81
CA THR A 137 21.14 -8.28 11.23
C THR A 137 19.84 -8.51 10.46
N VAL A 138 19.82 -9.51 9.61
CA VAL A 138 18.61 -9.96 8.91
C VAL A 138 18.13 -11.25 9.57
N LEU A 139 16.89 -11.25 10.04
CA LEU A 139 16.24 -12.44 10.57
C LEU A 139 15.82 -13.36 9.41
N GLY A 140 15.88 -14.68 9.62
CA GLY A 140 15.85 -15.69 8.56
C GLY A 140 14.63 -15.70 7.63
N ARG A 141 13.56 -14.95 7.94
CA ARG A 141 12.33 -14.96 7.19
C ARG A 141 12.14 -13.75 6.24
N HIS A 142 12.52 -12.56 6.70
CA HIS A 142 12.39 -11.32 5.92
C HIS A 142 13.31 -10.24 6.46
N THR A 143 13.74 -9.31 5.59
CA THR A 143 14.62 -8.19 5.98
C THR A 143 13.92 -7.18 6.91
N ASN A 144 12.59 -7.05 6.86
CA ASN A 144 11.83 -6.09 7.66
C ASN A 144 11.34 -6.73 8.97
N GLY A 145 12.26 -7.05 9.88
CA GLY A 145 11.95 -7.64 11.17
C GLY A 145 11.77 -6.60 12.29
N ILE A 146 10.81 -6.82 13.17
CA ILE A 146 10.61 -6.05 14.40
C ILE A 146 10.32 -7.01 15.56
N ARG A 147 11.01 -6.82 16.70
CA ARG A 147 10.79 -7.61 17.91
C ARG A 147 10.39 -6.72 19.07
N PHE A 148 9.35 -7.15 19.77
CA PHE A 148 8.88 -6.53 21.00
C PHE A 148 9.18 -7.48 22.17
N THR A 149 9.63 -6.92 23.31
CA THR A 149 9.84 -7.64 24.56
C THR A 149 9.26 -6.82 25.69
N ALA A 150 8.18 -7.31 26.30
CA ALA A 150 7.57 -6.72 27.49
C ALA A 150 8.12 -7.44 28.74
N VAL A 151 8.50 -6.67 29.74
CA VAL A 151 8.97 -7.20 31.03
C VAL A 151 8.19 -6.58 32.18
N ASP A 152 8.09 -7.32 33.28
CA ASP A 152 7.49 -6.85 34.55
C ASP A 152 8.47 -6.05 35.41
N ALA A 153 8.04 -5.68 36.62
CA ALA A 153 8.84 -4.93 37.59
C ALA A 153 10.06 -5.70 38.12
N ASP A 154 10.06 -7.03 38.03
CA ASP A 154 11.16 -7.91 38.44
C ASP A 154 12.09 -8.26 37.24
N GLU A 155 11.95 -7.57 36.13
CA GLU A 155 12.65 -7.81 34.84
C GLU A 155 12.34 -9.19 34.19
N ALA A 156 11.31 -9.90 34.64
CA ALA A 156 10.89 -11.14 34.00
C ALA A 156 10.14 -10.86 32.70
N VAL A 157 10.42 -11.66 31.65
CA VAL A 157 9.80 -11.50 30.36
C VAL A 157 8.34 -11.98 30.41
N LEU A 158 7.42 -11.05 30.25
CA LEU A 158 5.98 -11.33 30.11
C LEU A 158 5.67 -11.91 28.73
N GLN A 159 6.08 -11.22 27.69
CA GLN A 159 5.98 -11.66 26.29
C GLN A 159 7.16 -11.17 25.46
N GLN A 160 7.60 -12.01 24.52
CA GLN A 160 8.52 -11.63 23.44
C GLN A 160 7.96 -12.15 22.13
N ARG A 161 7.79 -11.27 21.13
CA ARG A 161 7.29 -11.63 19.82
C ARG A 161 8.04 -10.92 18.70
N THR A 162 8.25 -11.63 17.61
CA THR A 162 8.90 -11.10 16.41
C THR A 162 7.90 -11.09 15.26
N TYR A 163 7.82 -9.96 14.58
CA TYR A 163 6.96 -9.77 13.42
C TYR A 163 7.78 -9.36 12.21
N PHE A 164 7.24 -9.65 11.01
CA PHE A 164 7.84 -9.28 9.73
C PHE A 164 6.84 -8.50 8.90
N SER A 165 7.24 -7.32 8.42
CA SER A 165 6.47 -6.52 7.47
C SER A 165 6.82 -6.93 6.05
N ILE A 166 5.95 -7.70 5.40
CA ILE A 166 6.19 -8.37 4.11
C ILE A 166 5.69 -7.58 2.89
N GLY A 167 5.60 -6.26 3.00
CA GLY A 167 5.12 -5.37 1.94
C GLY A 167 3.59 -5.20 1.93
N GLY A 168 3.10 -4.13 1.31
CA GLY A 168 1.67 -3.83 1.23
C GLY A 168 0.97 -3.59 2.59
N GLY A 169 1.73 -3.44 3.67
CA GLY A 169 1.18 -3.36 5.03
C GLY A 169 0.84 -4.71 5.66
N PHE A 170 1.12 -5.82 4.99
CA PHE A 170 0.95 -7.16 5.57
C PHE A 170 2.00 -7.44 6.63
N VAL A 171 1.57 -8.08 7.72
CA VAL A 171 2.42 -8.44 8.86
C VAL A 171 2.21 -9.91 9.19
N ILE A 172 3.31 -10.63 9.37
CA ILE A 172 3.31 -12.02 9.83
C ILE A 172 4.14 -12.14 11.12
N GLU A 173 3.75 -13.03 12.01
CA GLU A 173 4.50 -13.36 13.20
C GLU A 173 5.54 -14.47 12.93
N GLU A 174 6.63 -14.50 13.68
CA GLU A 174 7.61 -15.58 13.62
C GLU A 174 6.94 -16.92 13.98
N GLY A 175 7.08 -17.91 13.09
CA GLY A 175 6.41 -19.21 13.27
C GLY A 175 5.05 -19.33 12.58
N GLU A 176 4.41 -18.24 12.19
CA GLU A 176 3.26 -18.34 11.29
C GLU A 176 3.71 -18.84 9.91
N GLU A 177 3.05 -19.87 9.38
CA GLU A 177 3.22 -20.19 7.97
C GLU A 177 2.78 -18.96 7.16
N ALA A 178 3.56 -18.60 6.13
CA ALA A 178 3.16 -17.58 5.20
C ALA A 178 1.97 -18.11 4.36
N ALA A 179 0.82 -18.17 4.98
CA ALA A 179 -0.41 -18.01 4.24
C ALA A 179 -0.30 -16.62 3.62
N GLY A 180 -0.14 -16.52 2.29
CA GLY A 180 0.27 -15.31 1.59
C GLY A 180 -0.66 -14.10 1.72
N GLY A 181 -1.29 -13.91 2.88
CA GLY A 181 -2.34 -12.94 3.12
C GLY A 181 -3.69 -13.40 2.58
N ASP A 182 -3.86 -14.69 2.28
CA ASP A 182 -5.14 -15.24 1.83
C ASP A 182 -6.18 -15.10 2.93
N SER A 183 -7.05 -14.10 2.79
CA SER A 183 -8.13 -13.80 3.76
C SER A 183 -9.47 -14.43 3.39
N LEU A 184 -9.58 -14.93 2.16
CA LEU A 184 -10.76 -15.63 1.66
C LEU A 184 -10.49 -17.13 1.56
N THR A 185 -11.38 -17.94 2.12
CA THR A 185 -11.32 -19.41 2.08
C THR A 185 -12.55 -19.98 1.38
N ASP A 186 -12.41 -21.20 0.86
CA ASP A 186 -13.48 -21.91 0.14
C ASP A 186 -14.08 -21.11 -1.03
N VAL A 187 -13.20 -20.36 -1.74
CA VAL A 187 -13.62 -19.54 -2.87
C VAL A 187 -14.02 -20.40 -4.09
N PRO A 188 -15.06 -19.98 -4.85
CA PRO A 188 -15.53 -20.75 -6.01
C PRO A 188 -14.54 -20.74 -7.18
N HIS A 189 -13.72 -19.72 -7.28
CA HIS A 189 -12.82 -19.50 -8.40
C HIS A 189 -11.38 -19.24 -7.93
N ALA A 190 -10.74 -20.25 -7.32
CA ALA A 190 -9.35 -20.12 -6.90
C ALA A 190 -8.42 -20.12 -8.12
N PHE A 191 -7.47 -19.22 -8.15
CA PHE A 191 -6.43 -19.13 -9.17
C PHE A 191 -5.09 -18.73 -8.55
N THR A 192 -4.03 -19.22 -9.17
CA THR A 192 -2.64 -18.89 -8.78
C THR A 192 -1.83 -18.41 -9.98
N SER A 193 -2.38 -18.46 -11.19
CA SER A 193 -1.75 -18.00 -12.42
C SER A 193 -2.74 -17.24 -13.30
N SER A 194 -2.23 -16.42 -14.23
CA SER A 194 -3.09 -15.76 -15.22
C SER A 194 -3.73 -16.77 -16.16
N ALA A 195 -3.01 -17.85 -16.48
CA ALA A 195 -3.56 -18.93 -17.30
C ALA A 195 -4.77 -19.60 -16.64
N GLU A 196 -4.71 -19.90 -15.33
CA GLU A 196 -5.88 -20.41 -14.57
C GLU A 196 -7.04 -19.40 -14.53
N LEU A 197 -6.73 -18.11 -14.32
CA LEU A 197 -7.73 -17.05 -14.30
C LEU A 197 -8.46 -16.91 -15.64
N LEU A 198 -7.72 -16.96 -16.76
CA LEU A 198 -8.31 -16.94 -18.10
C LEU A 198 -9.12 -18.18 -18.40
N GLN A 199 -8.65 -19.37 -18.00
CA GLN A 199 -9.39 -20.61 -18.16
C GLN A 199 -10.74 -20.57 -17.40
N ILE A 200 -10.75 -20.05 -16.16
CA ILE A 200 -11.98 -19.86 -15.39
C ILE A 200 -12.93 -18.88 -16.11
N ALA A 201 -12.37 -17.78 -16.65
CA ALA A 201 -13.16 -16.79 -17.38
C ALA A 201 -13.84 -17.38 -18.62
N ASP A 202 -13.09 -18.18 -19.39
CA ASP A 202 -13.59 -18.83 -20.62
C ASP A 202 -14.64 -19.90 -20.30
N ASP A 203 -14.38 -20.77 -19.31
CA ASP A 203 -15.28 -21.87 -18.93
C ASP A 203 -16.58 -21.36 -18.33
N ALA A 204 -16.53 -20.30 -17.52
CA ALA A 204 -17.72 -19.75 -16.85
C ALA A 204 -18.39 -18.61 -17.64
N GLY A 205 -17.76 -18.08 -18.67
CA GLY A 205 -18.26 -16.91 -19.42
C GLY A 205 -18.29 -15.63 -18.55
N LEU A 206 -17.35 -15.51 -17.61
CA LEU A 206 -17.28 -14.40 -16.64
C LEU A 206 -16.17 -13.42 -17.00
N SER A 207 -16.35 -12.15 -16.68
CA SER A 207 -15.27 -11.17 -16.67
C SER A 207 -14.35 -11.39 -15.45
N ILE A 208 -13.11 -10.86 -15.51
CA ILE A 208 -12.17 -10.93 -14.39
C ILE A 208 -12.75 -10.27 -13.13
N ALA A 209 -13.45 -9.14 -13.28
CA ALA A 209 -14.13 -8.49 -12.16
C ALA A 209 -15.23 -9.38 -11.53
N GLN A 210 -16.01 -10.11 -12.34
CA GLN A 210 -17.04 -11.02 -11.85
C GLN A 210 -16.47 -12.23 -11.11
N ILE A 211 -15.36 -12.79 -11.61
CA ILE A 211 -14.62 -13.88 -10.93
C ILE A 211 -14.17 -13.42 -9.53
N LYS A 212 -13.56 -12.23 -9.46
CA LYS A 212 -13.10 -11.68 -8.20
C LYS A 212 -14.25 -11.36 -7.25
N LEU A 213 -15.35 -10.80 -7.75
CA LEU A 213 -16.56 -10.55 -6.97
C LEU A 213 -17.14 -11.85 -6.37
N ALA A 214 -17.21 -12.91 -7.16
CA ALA A 214 -17.70 -14.21 -6.69
C ALA A 214 -16.83 -14.76 -5.53
N ASN A 215 -15.52 -14.55 -5.58
CA ASN A 215 -14.63 -14.92 -4.47
C ASN A 215 -14.86 -14.04 -3.23
N GLU A 216 -15.02 -12.72 -3.38
CA GLU A 216 -15.31 -11.81 -2.26
C GLU A 216 -16.63 -12.14 -1.55
N THR A 217 -17.65 -12.59 -2.31
CA THR A 217 -18.97 -12.89 -1.76
C THR A 217 -19.03 -14.18 -0.94
N THR A 218 -17.93 -14.90 -0.78
CA THR A 218 -17.84 -16.01 0.19
C THR A 218 -17.77 -15.50 1.64
N ALA A 219 -17.24 -14.30 1.87
CA ALA A 219 -17.08 -13.71 3.19
C ALA A 219 -18.01 -12.53 3.47
N ARG A 220 -18.62 -11.95 2.44
CA ARG A 220 -19.42 -10.71 2.51
C ARG A 220 -20.56 -10.76 1.52
N THR A 221 -21.57 -9.89 1.68
CA THR A 221 -22.58 -9.68 0.62
C THR A 221 -22.02 -8.81 -0.51
N GLU A 222 -22.63 -8.85 -1.69
CA GLU A 222 -22.25 -7.99 -2.83
C GLU A 222 -22.40 -6.50 -2.48
N GLU A 223 -23.40 -6.16 -1.69
CA GLU A 223 -23.63 -4.81 -1.19
C GLU A 223 -22.50 -4.33 -0.28
N GLU A 224 -22.02 -5.19 0.62
CA GLU A 224 -20.89 -4.87 1.50
C GLU A 224 -19.60 -4.71 0.72
N VAL A 225 -19.32 -5.59 -0.27
CA VAL A 225 -18.18 -5.45 -1.17
C VAL A 225 -18.24 -4.13 -1.93
N THR A 226 -19.39 -3.83 -2.52
CA THR A 226 -19.63 -2.58 -3.27
C THR A 226 -19.42 -1.35 -2.38
N ALA A 227 -20.05 -1.33 -1.20
CA ALA A 227 -19.92 -0.22 -0.25
C ALA A 227 -18.48 -0.01 0.23
N GLY A 228 -17.77 -1.11 0.52
CA GLY A 228 -16.37 -1.08 0.95
C GLY A 228 -15.45 -0.52 -0.13
N ILE A 229 -15.59 -0.96 -1.38
CA ILE A 229 -14.80 -0.45 -2.50
C ILE A 229 -15.08 1.04 -2.76
N LEU A 230 -16.36 1.45 -2.71
CA LEU A 230 -16.72 2.86 -2.86
C LEU A 230 -16.19 3.72 -1.71
N HIS A 231 -16.10 3.17 -0.50
CA HIS A 231 -15.44 3.83 0.63
C HIS A 231 -13.94 4.03 0.39
N ILE A 232 -13.24 2.98 -0.09
CA ILE A 232 -11.82 3.07 -0.49
C ILE A 232 -11.63 4.18 -1.54
N TYR A 233 -12.47 4.21 -2.56
CA TYR A 233 -12.43 5.26 -3.58
C TYR A 233 -12.67 6.65 -3.00
N GLN A 234 -13.58 6.79 -2.05
CA GLN A 234 -13.81 8.05 -1.35
C GLN A 234 -12.57 8.52 -0.58
N VAL A 235 -11.87 7.60 0.11
CA VAL A 235 -10.61 7.91 0.82
C VAL A 235 -9.52 8.34 -0.17
N MET A 236 -9.38 7.69 -1.33
CA MET A 236 -8.46 8.12 -2.39
C MET A 236 -8.76 9.57 -2.84
N ARG A 237 -10.04 9.91 -3.02
CA ARG A 237 -10.44 11.28 -3.39
C ARG A 237 -10.14 12.31 -2.28
N GLN A 238 -10.33 11.93 -1.03
CA GLN A 238 -9.97 12.78 0.11
C GLN A 238 -8.45 13.02 0.17
N CYS A 239 -7.65 11.97 -0.03
CA CYS A 239 -6.20 12.06 -0.13
C CYS A 239 -5.74 13.08 -1.19
N ILE A 240 -6.31 12.98 -2.40
CA ILE A 240 -6.05 13.94 -3.48
C ILE A 240 -6.40 15.36 -3.02
N GLY A 241 -7.62 15.56 -2.49
CA GLY A 241 -8.10 16.87 -2.05
C GLY A 241 -7.22 17.51 -0.96
N SER A 242 -6.71 16.71 -0.02
CA SER A 242 -5.80 17.18 1.04
C SER A 242 -4.50 17.74 0.45
N SER A 243 -3.90 17.02 -0.49
CA SER A 243 -2.65 17.45 -1.14
C SER A 243 -2.79 18.75 -1.93
N LEU A 244 -3.93 18.95 -2.61
CA LEU A 244 -4.14 20.13 -3.46
C LEU A 244 -4.14 21.47 -2.69
N SER A 245 -4.29 21.44 -1.37
CA SER A 245 -4.21 22.61 -0.49
C SER A 245 -2.80 22.87 0.05
N ARG A 246 -1.86 21.93 -0.12
CA ARG A 246 -0.51 22.04 0.43
C ARG A 246 0.37 22.96 -0.40
N ILE A 247 1.21 23.72 0.30
CA ILE A 247 2.18 24.64 -0.30
C ILE A 247 3.54 24.48 0.41
N GLY A 248 4.60 24.93 -0.23
CA GLY A 248 5.95 24.91 0.33
C GLY A 248 6.73 23.65 -0.07
N TYR A 249 7.31 22.98 0.90
CA TYR A 249 8.20 21.85 0.70
C TYR A 249 7.68 20.60 1.41
N LEU A 250 7.99 19.45 0.84
CA LEU A 250 7.76 18.15 1.48
C LEU A 250 8.62 18.01 2.75
N PRO A 251 8.19 17.22 3.74
CA PRO A 251 8.98 16.97 4.94
C PRO A 251 10.36 16.37 4.64
N GLY A 252 11.34 16.67 5.49
CA GLY A 252 12.69 16.13 5.41
C GLY A 252 13.71 17.06 4.76
N PRO A 253 14.96 16.62 4.63
CA PRO A 253 16.10 17.48 4.25
C PRO A 253 16.15 17.83 2.76
N LEU A 254 15.48 17.06 1.88
CA LEU A 254 15.63 17.19 0.42
C LEU A 254 15.02 18.48 -0.15
N LYS A 255 14.21 19.21 0.62
CA LYS A 255 13.53 20.45 0.18
C LYS A 255 12.80 20.30 -1.16
N VAL A 256 12.12 19.15 -1.36
CA VAL A 256 11.31 18.91 -2.55
C VAL A 256 10.07 19.80 -2.50
N ARG A 257 9.88 20.59 -3.54
CA ARG A 257 8.77 21.54 -3.61
C ARG A 257 7.44 20.82 -3.87
N CYS A 258 6.39 21.18 -3.12
CA CYS A 258 5.02 20.76 -3.43
C CYS A 258 4.56 21.37 -4.76
N ARG A 259 4.09 20.55 -5.68
CA ARG A 259 3.70 20.96 -7.04
C ARG A 259 2.19 20.81 -7.28
N ALA A 260 1.55 19.85 -6.61
CA ALA A 260 0.19 19.44 -6.91
C ALA A 260 -0.82 20.60 -6.79
N GLY A 261 -0.74 21.41 -5.74
CA GLY A 261 -1.66 22.52 -5.54
C GLY A 261 -1.54 23.63 -6.59
N GLN A 262 -0.31 23.95 -7.02
CA GLN A 262 -0.09 24.93 -8.08
C GLN A 262 -0.56 24.38 -9.43
N TRP A 263 -0.12 23.20 -9.81
CA TRP A 263 -0.49 22.56 -11.07
C TRP A 263 -2.00 22.35 -11.21
N HIS A 264 -2.68 22.03 -10.11
CA HIS A 264 -4.14 21.94 -10.10
C HIS A 264 -4.83 23.26 -10.48
N ARG A 265 -4.37 24.39 -9.93
CA ARG A 265 -4.92 25.72 -10.29
C ARG A 265 -4.72 26.03 -11.76
N GLU A 266 -3.49 25.78 -12.25
CA GLU A 266 -3.16 25.98 -13.67
C GLU A 266 -4.07 25.13 -14.58
N LEU A 267 -4.22 23.83 -14.30
CA LEU A 267 -5.09 22.95 -15.11
C LEU A 267 -6.58 23.29 -15.00
N LEU A 268 -7.05 23.87 -13.91
CA LEU A 268 -8.44 24.35 -13.85
C LEU A 268 -8.69 25.54 -14.77
N GLU A 269 -7.68 26.37 -15.01
CA GLU A 269 -7.76 27.51 -15.92
C GLU A 269 -7.57 27.06 -17.39
N GLU A 270 -6.63 26.16 -17.66
CA GLU A 270 -6.27 25.68 -18.99
C GLU A 270 -7.30 24.67 -19.56
N ASP A 271 -7.85 23.81 -18.69
CA ASP A 271 -8.79 22.74 -19.06
C ASP A 271 -10.11 22.76 -18.27
N PRO A 272 -10.91 23.84 -18.36
CA PRO A 272 -12.19 23.92 -17.63
C PRO A 272 -13.23 22.91 -18.12
N ARG A 273 -13.03 22.30 -19.29
CA ARG A 273 -13.99 21.38 -19.93
C ARG A 273 -13.60 19.91 -19.85
N LYS A 274 -12.43 19.60 -19.30
CA LYS A 274 -11.86 18.24 -19.31
C LYS A 274 -11.75 17.68 -20.73
N GLU A 275 -10.98 18.35 -21.57
CA GLU A 275 -10.76 17.92 -22.95
C GLU A 275 -9.73 16.78 -23.02
N PRO A 276 -9.88 15.83 -23.95
CA PRO A 276 -9.00 14.66 -24.07
C PRO A 276 -7.50 15.00 -24.22
N SER A 277 -7.17 16.17 -24.77
CA SER A 277 -5.78 16.65 -24.93
C SER A 277 -5.06 16.84 -23.59
N TRP A 278 -5.78 17.15 -22.52
CA TRP A 278 -5.25 17.38 -21.17
C TRP A 278 -5.31 16.14 -20.27
N ALA A 279 -5.77 15.00 -20.79
CA ALA A 279 -6.02 13.82 -19.99
C ALA A 279 -4.77 13.33 -19.25
N ILE A 280 -3.60 13.36 -19.90
CA ILE A 280 -2.33 12.91 -19.30
C ILE A 280 -1.83 13.90 -18.23
N ASP A 281 -2.06 15.20 -18.43
CA ASP A 281 -1.68 16.21 -17.41
C ASP A 281 -2.47 16.00 -16.12
N TRP A 282 -3.77 15.71 -16.22
CA TRP A 282 -4.58 15.33 -15.06
C TRP A 282 -4.14 14.00 -14.42
N VAL A 283 -3.79 12.99 -15.22
CA VAL A 283 -3.25 11.72 -14.71
C VAL A 283 -1.97 11.98 -13.91
N ASN A 284 -1.05 12.75 -14.46
CA ASN A 284 0.19 13.13 -13.79
C ASN A 284 -0.09 13.90 -12.50
N LEU A 285 -0.94 14.92 -12.54
CA LEU A 285 -1.33 15.71 -11.36
C LEU A 285 -1.89 14.83 -10.24
N ILE A 286 -2.83 13.93 -10.55
CA ILE A 286 -3.45 13.08 -9.52
C ILE A 286 -2.43 12.14 -8.90
N ALA A 287 -1.54 11.54 -9.71
CA ALA A 287 -0.46 10.69 -9.19
C ALA A 287 0.49 11.46 -8.28
N LEU A 288 0.89 12.67 -8.67
CA LEU A 288 1.71 13.56 -7.85
C LEU A 288 1.00 13.91 -6.53
N ALA A 289 -0.26 14.32 -6.59
CA ALA A 289 -1.02 14.74 -5.42
C ALA A 289 -1.08 13.65 -4.34
N VAL A 290 -1.38 12.41 -4.74
CA VAL A 290 -1.40 11.27 -3.80
C VAL A 290 -0.03 11.04 -3.18
N ASN A 291 1.04 11.12 -3.98
CA ASN A 291 2.39 10.87 -3.46
C ASN A 291 2.92 12.02 -2.59
N GLU A 292 2.55 13.27 -2.87
CA GLU A 292 2.85 14.38 -1.97
C GLU A 292 2.12 14.20 -0.62
N GLU A 293 0.84 13.82 -0.61
CA GLU A 293 0.12 13.51 0.63
C GLU A 293 0.74 12.33 1.38
N ASN A 294 1.15 11.27 0.65
CA ASN A 294 1.88 10.15 1.21
C ASN A 294 3.19 10.61 1.89
N ALA A 295 3.96 11.48 1.26
CA ALA A 295 5.20 12.02 1.81
C ALA A 295 4.98 12.86 3.07
N PHE A 296 3.82 13.50 3.21
CA PHE A 296 3.42 14.22 4.43
C PHE A 296 2.98 13.30 5.58
N GLY A 297 2.94 11.98 5.39
CA GLY A 297 2.40 11.06 6.39
C GLY A 297 0.88 11.13 6.50
N GLY A 298 0.20 11.68 5.49
CA GLY A 298 -1.25 11.79 5.43
C GLY A 298 -1.93 10.44 5.18
N ARG A 299 -3.25 10.45 5.21
CA ARG A 299 -4.06 9.25 4.95
C ARG A 299 -4.04 8.91 3.47
N VAL A 300 -3.65 7.68 3.16
CA VAL A 300 -3.58 7.14 1.80
C VAL A 300 -4.22 5.76 1.72
N VAL A 301 -4.55 5.32 0.52
CA VAL A 301 -4.89 3.92 0.26
C VAL A 301 -3.65 3.23 -0.29
N THR A 302 -3.19 2.19 0.39
CA THR A 302 -2.15 1.29 -0.10
C THR A 302 -2.64 0.60 -1.38
N ALA A 303 -1.91 0.69 -2.51
CA ALA A 303 -2.42 0.23 -3.81
C ALA A 303 -1.29 -0.19 -4.80
N PRO A 304 -0.68 -1.39 -4.70
CA PRO A 304 -0.69 -2.32 -3.58
C PRO A 304 0.27 -1.92 -2.47
N THR A 305 1.05 -0.85 -2.65
CA THR A 305 1.97 -0.25 -1.66
C THR A 305 1.74 1.25 -1.56
N ASN A 306 2.25 1.88 -0.49
CA ASN A 306 2.20 3.33 -0.34
C ASN A 306 3.08 4.04 -1.38
N GLY A 307 4.26 3.46 -1.68
CA GLY A 307 5.18 4.01 -2.69
C GLY A 307 4.57 4.11 -4.09
N ALA A 308 3.54 3.30 -4.38
CA ALA A 308 2.82 3.26 -5.66
C ALA A 308 1.37 3.74 -5.57
N ALA A 309 0.96 4.35 -4.44
CA ALA A 309 -0.44 4.67 -4.13
C ALA A 309 -1.09 5.66 -5.11
N GLY A 310 -0.30 6.43 -5.86
CA GLY A 310 -0.80 7.43 -6.82
C GLY A 310 -1.28 6.84 -8.16
N ILE A 311 -0.86 5.63 -8.51
CA ILE A 311 -1.07 5.09 -9.87
C ILE A 311 -2.54 4.75 -10.12
N LEU A 312 -3.14 3.90 -9.28
CA LEU A 312 -4.53 3.48 -9.48
C LEU A 312 -5.53 4.66 -9.43
N PRO A 313 -5.48 5.58 -8.45
CA PRO A 313 -6.40 6.71 -8.43
C PRO A 313 -6.23 7.64 -9.64
N ALA A 314 -5.01 7.79 -10.18
CA ALA A 314 -4.76 8.58 -11.38
C ALA A 314 -5.39 7.95 -12.62
N VAL A 315 -5.24 6.64 -12.80
CA VAL A 315 -5.85 5.91 -13.92
C VAL A 315 -7.38 5.85 -13.77
N LEU A 316 -7.89 5.67 -12.55
CA LEU A 316 -9.32 5.74 -12.28
C LEU A 316 -9.89 7.15 -12.53
N HIS A 317 -9.15 8.21 -12.21
CA HIS A 317 -9.51 9.58 -12.58
C HIS A 317 -9.64 9.73 -14.08
N TYR A 318 -8.71 9.17 -14.87
CA TYR A 318 -8.82 9.11 -16.34
C TYR A 318 -10.11 8.41 -16.76
N ALA A 319 -10.41 7.23 -16.24
CA ALA A 319 -11.63 6.49 -16.57
C ALA A 319 -12.90 7.31 -16.30
N MET A 320 -12.97 7.92 -15.12
CA MET A 320 -14.16 8.63 -14.65
C MET A 320 -14.42 9.98 -15.37
N ASN A 321 -13.37 10.62 -15.92
CA ASN A 321 -13.46 11.97 -16.48
C ASN A 321 -13.24 12.04 -17.99
N TYR A 322 -12.57 11.03 -18.59
CA TYR A 322 -12.19 11.07 -20.02
C TYR A 322 -12.78 9.94 -20.87
N LEU A 323 -13.35 8.89 -20.25
CA LEU A 323 -14.09 7.88 -21.03
C LEU A 323 -15.52 8.36 -21.23
N PRO A 324 -15.96 8.59 -22.50
CA PRO A 324 -17.27 9.18 -22.78
C PRO A 324 -18.44 8.39 -22.17
N GLY A 325 -18.37 7.04 -22.25
CA GLY A 325 -19.41 6.15 -21.73
C GLY A 325 -19.55 6.18 -20.19
N ILE A 326 -18.48 6.52 -19.46
CA ILE A 326 -18.48 6.62 -18.00
C ILE A 326 -18.74 8.06 -17.55
N ARG A 327 -18.10 9.03 -18.22
CA ARG A 327 -18.21 10.46 -17.86
C ARG A 327 -19.66 10.94 -17.85
N THR A 328 -20.47 10.53 -18.83
CA THR A 328 -21.87 10.93 -18.97
C THR A 328 -22.88 9.97 -18.34
N ALA A 329 -22.40 8.85 -17.77
CA ALA A 329 -23.25 7.85 -17.15
C ALA A 329 -23.88 8.34 -15.83
N GLY A 330 -25.03 7.79 -15.49
CA GLY A 330 -25.67 7.99 -14.21
C GLY A 330 -24.87 7.38 -13.05
N ARG A 331 -25.18 7.80 -11.81
CA ARG A 331 -24.44 7.42 -10.59
C ARG A 331 -24.19 5.91 -10.48
N ARG A 332 -25.24 5.08 -10.65
CA ARG A 332 -25.10 3.60 -10.52
C ARG A 332 -24.09 3.02 -11.51
N ALA A 333 -24.07 3.48 -12.74
CA ALA A 333 -23.12 2.99 -13.75
C ALA A 333 -21.69 3.45 -13.44
N ARG A 334 -21.52 4.66 -12.91
CA ARG A 334 -20.24 5.17 -12.47
C ARG A 334 -19.73 4.40 -11.24
N ASP A 335 -20.57 4.15 -10.26
CA ASP A 335 -20.24 3.36 -9.06
C ASP A 335 -19.85 1.93 -9.47
N ARG A 336 -20.60 1.31 -10.40
CA ARG A 336 -20.25 -0.02 -10.95
C ARG A 336 -18.88 -0.01 -11.65
N ALA A 337 -18.59 0.99 -12.46
CA ALA A 337 -17.29 1.11 -13.12
C ALA A 337 -16.12 1.20 -12.09
N VAL A 338 -16.31 1.91 -10.98
CA VAL A 338 -15.34 1.95 -9.89
C VAL A 338 -15.15 0.54 -9.30
N VAL A 339 -16.23 -0.16 -9.00
CA VAL A 339 -16.19 -1.51 -8.42
C VAL A 339 -15.49 -2.49 -9.37
N ASP A 340 -15.87 -2.51 -10.64
CA ASP A 340 -15.28 -3.40 -11.65
C ASP A 340 -13.79 -3.10 -11.87
N PHE A 341 -13.38 -1.83 -11.82
CA PHE A 341 -11.98 -1.42 -11.87
C PHE A 341 -11.16 -2.03 -10.73
N PHE A 342 -11.63 -1.87 -9.48
CA PHE A 342 -10.91 -2.39 -8.32
C PHE A 342 -10.87 -3.92 -8.27
N LEU A 343 -11.96 -4.59 -8.64
CA LEU A 343 -12.02 -6.05 -8.66
C LEU A 343 -11.05 -6.64 -9.70
N ALA A 344 -11.00 -6.09 -10.92
CA ALA A 344 -10.06 -6.53 -11.94
C ALA A 344 -8.60 -6.23 -11.54
N ALA A 345 -8.34 -5.05 -10.98
CA ALA A 345 -7.03 -4.69 -10.46
C ALA A 345 -6.59 -5.63 -9.31
N ALA A 346 -7.52 -5.99 -8.41
CA ALA A 346 -7.25 -6.92 -7.31
C ALA A 346 -6.92 -8.33 -7.80
N ALA A 347 -7.60 -8.84 -8.82
CA ALA A 347 -7.29 -10.15 -9.41
C ALA A 347 -5.83 -10.21 -9.90
N VAL A 348 -5.38 -9.16 -10.57
CA VAL A 348 -3.97 -9.03 -11.01
C VAL A 348 -3.01 -8.87 -9.82
N GLY A 349 -3.37 -8.05 -8.85
CA GLY A 349 -2.59 -7.85 -7.61
C GLY A 349 -2.37 -9.15 -6.83
N THR A 350 -3.38 -10.02 -6.80
CA THR A 350 -3.29 -11.37 -6.21
C THR A 350 -2.18 -12.20 -6.85
N LEU A 351 -2.05 -12.16 -8.19
CA LEU A 351 -1.01 -12.92 -8.91
C LEU A 351 0.39 -12.45 -8.51
N TYR A 352 0.63 -11.15 -8.43
CA TYR A 352 1.91 -10.60 -7.99
C TYR A 352 2.25 -11.00 -6.56
N LYS A 353 1.28 -10.91 -5.66
CA LYS A 353 1.47 -11.25 -4.26
C LYS A 353 1.74 -12.74 -4.06
N LYS A 354 1.08 -13.63 -4.82
CA LYS A 354 1.22 -15.09 -4.71
C LYS A 354 2.47 -15.62 -5.41
N LYS A 355 2.86 -15.07 -6.56
CA LYS A 355 3.92 -15.63 -7.43
C LYS A 355 5.26 -14.92 -7.36
N ALA A 356 5.28 -13.67 -6.91
CA ALA A 356 6.50 -12.89 -6.80
C ALA A 356 6.53 -12.13 -5.46
N SER A 357 6.60 -10.82 -5.51
CA SER A 357 6.49 -9.93 -4.35
C SER A 357 6.02 -8.55 -4.78
N ILE A 358 5.33 -7.86 -3.88
CA ILE A 358 4.97 -6.45 -4.02
C ILE A 358 5.85 -5.54 -3.13
N SER A 359 6.97 -6.05 -2.61
CA SER A 359 7.88 -5.32 -1.73
C SER A 359 9.08 -4.77 -2.49
N GLY A 360 9.30 -3.45 -2.39
CA GLY A 360 10.50 -2.80 -2.94
C GLY A 360 11.80 -3.33 -2.34
N ALA A 361 11.77 -3.75 -1.07
CA ALA A 361 12.91 -4.34 -0.38
C ALA A 361 13.28 -5.75 -0.90
N GLU A 362 12.34 -6.46 -1.54
CA GLU A 362 12.59 -7.78 -2.11
C GLU A 362 12.92 -7.73 -3.60
N VAL A 363 12.15 -6.98 -4.38
CA VAL A 363 12.24 -7.04 -5.85
C VAL A 363 12.43 -5.66 -6.50
N GLY A 364 12.69 -4.60 -5.73
CA GLY A 364 12.79 -3.25 -6.26
C GLY A 364 11.43 -2.62 -6.60
N CYS A 365 11.44 -1.41 -7.18
CA CYS A 365 10.21 -0.71 -7.55
C CYS A 365 9.39 -1.39 -8.67
N GLN A 366 9.94 -2.35 -9.40
CA GLN A 366 9.12 -3.17 -10.30
C GLN A 366 8.00 -3.90 -9.56
N GLY A 367 8.24 -4.33 -8.29
CA GLY A 367 7.22 -4.95 -7.44
C GLY A 367 6.18 -3.99 -6.90
N GLU A 368 6.49 -2.71 -6.76
CA GLU A 368 5.56 -1.68 -6.28
C GLU A 368 4.90 -0.95 -7.47
N VAL A 369 5.68 -0.13 -8.15
CA VAL A 369 5.23 0.72 -9.26
C VAL A 369 4.80 -0.12 -10.47
N GLY A 370 5.58 -1.19 -10.80
CA GLY A 370 5.25 -2.09 -11.90
C GLY A 370 3.95 -2.85 -11.64
N SER A 371 3.79 -3.45 -10.46
CA SER A 371 2.56 -4.15 -10.08
C SER A 371 1.35 -3.20 -10.08
N ALA A 372 1.48 -2.00 -9.50
CA ALA A 372 0.40 -1.01 -9.51
C ALA A 372 0.02 -0.56 -10.93
N SER A 373 1.00 -0.36 -11.82
CA SER A 373 0.76 -0.03 -13.24
C SER A 373 -0.01 -1.14 -13.95
N SER A 374 0.39 -2.39 -13.74
CA SER A 374 -0.26 -3.59 -14.28
C SER A 374 -1.71 -3.72 -13.77
N MET A 375 -1.91 -3.58 -12.46
CA MET A 375 -3.24 -3.59 -11.82
C MET A 375 -4.14 -2.49 -12.37
N ALA A 376 -3.61 -1.28 -12.52
CA ALA A 376 -4.35 -0.13 -13.06
C ALA A 376 -4.71 -0.30 -14.54
N ALA A 377 -3.81 -0.87 -15.35
CA ALA A 377 -4.06 -1.17 -16.76
C ALA A 377 -5.17 -2.22 -16.92
N ALA A 378 -5.16 -3.28 -16.11
CA ALA A 378 -6.22 -4.28 -16.06
C ALA A 378 -7.57 -3.66 -15.66
N GLY A 379 -7.60 -2.87 -14.58
CA GLY A 379 -8.81 -2.17 -14.14
C GLY A 379 -9.37 -1.26 -15.22
N LEU A 380 -8.51 -0.51 -15.91
CA LEU A 380 -8.92 0.37 -17.01
C LEU A 380 -9.46 -0.42 -18.21
N ALA A 381 -8.76 -1.48 -18.64
CA ALA A 381 -9.19 -2.33 -19.73
C ALA A 381 -10.55 -2.99 -19.44
N GLN A 382 -10.77 -3.44 -18.20
CA GLN A 382 -12.04 -4.01 -17.73
C GLN A 382 -13.19 -3.00 -17.90
N VAL A 383 -13.03 -1.76 -17.43
CA VAL A 383 -14.10 -0.75 -17.49
C VAL A 383 -14.29 -0.16 -18.89
N MET A 384 -13.32 -0.33 -19.78
CA MET A 384 -13.43 -0.01 -21.21
C MET A 384 -14.11 -1.13 -22.01
N GLY A 385 -14.55 -2.22 -21.37
CA GLY A 385 -15.26 -3.33 -21.98
C GLY A 385 -14.35 -4.37 -22.64
N GLY A 386 -13.09 -4.47 -22.20
CA GLY A 386 -12.14 -5.48 -22.66
C GLY A 386 -12.57 -6.90 -22.30
N THR A 387 -12.27 -7.86 -23.18
CA THR A 387 -12.40 -9.29 -22.87
C THR A 387 -11.41 -9.67 -21.77
N PRO A 388 -11.60 -10.79 -21.05
CA PRO A 388 -10.61 -11.27 -20.07
C PRO A 388 -9.20 -11.34 -20.62
N HIS A 389 -9.00 -11.81 -21.85
CA HIS A 389 -7.71 -11.86 -22.53
C HIS A 389 -7.11 -10.47 -22.80
N GLN A 390 -7.93 -9.50 -23.20
CA GLN A 390 -7.47 -8.12 -23.37
C GLN A 390 -7.12 -7.45 -22.04
N VAL A 391 -7.84 -7.78 -20.95
CA VAL A 391 -7.55 -7.28 -19.60
C VAL A 391 -6.21 -7.84 -19.09
N GLU A 392 -5.95 -9.14 -19.30
CA GLU A 392 -4.68 -9.78 -18.95
C GLU A 392 -3.53 -9.22 -19.81
N ASN A 393 -3.74 -9.04 -21.12
CA ASN A 393 -2.74 -8.43 -21.99
C ASN A 393 -2.41 -6.98 -21.60
N ALA A 394 -3.40 -6.19 -21.16
CA ALA A 394 -3.14 -4.85 -20.64
C ALA A 394 -2.24 -4.88 -19.39
N ALA A 395 -2.50 -5.83 -18.48
CA ALA A 395 -1.68 -6.03 -17.29
C ALA A 395 -0.25 -6.45 -17.65
N GLU A 396 -0.11 -7.36 -18.59
CA GLU A 396 1.16 -7.84 -19.11
C GLU A 396 1.99 -6.71 -19.71
N ILE A 397 1.45 -5.95 -20.69
CA ILE A 397 2.14 -4.83 -21.34
C ILE A 397 2.62 -3.82 -20.31
N ALA A 398 1.78 -3.47 -19.34
CA ALA A 398 2.14 -2.49 -18.33
C ALA A 398 3.31 -2.96 -17.47
N MET A 399 3.34 -4.25 -17.05
CA MET A 399 4.43 -4.78 -16.23
C MET A 399 5.70 -4.99 -17.04
N GLU A 400 5.61 -5.56 -18.23
CA GLU A 400 6.76 -5.77 -19.12
C GLU A 400 7.61 -4.48 -19.24
N HIS A 401 6.95 -3.33 -19.39
CA HIS A 401 7.59 -2.03 -19.54
C HIS A 401 7.97 -1.34 -18.21
N ASN A 402 7.83 -2.04 -17.08
CA ASN A 402 8.29 -1.62 -15.75
C ASN A 402 9.29 -2.60 -15.13
N LEU A 403 9.70 -3.67 -15.85
CA LEU A 403 10.74 -4.59 -15.41
C LEU A 403 12.07 -3.88 -15.19
N GLY A 404 12.83 -4.31 -14.19
CA GLY A 404 14.15 -3.78 -13.87
C GLY A 404 14.16 -2.47 -13.07
N LEU A 405 13.02 -1.92 -12.68
CA LEU A 405 12.98 -0.72 -11.83
C LEU A 405 13.56 -1.00 -10.45
N THR A 406 14.64 -0.28 -10.14
CA THR A 406 15.30 -0.29 -8.84
C THR A 406 14.52 0.48 -7.79
N CYS A 407 14.74 0.18 -6.50
CA CYS A 407 14.24 0.99 -5.39
C CYS A 407 15.40 1.70 -4.70
N ASP A 408 15.70 2.91 -5.16
CA ASP A 408 16.85 3.71 -4.82
C ASP A 408 16.46 5.17 -4.43
N PRO A 409 15.53 5.35 -3.45
CA PRO A 409 15.03 6.67 -3.10
C PRO A 409 16.12 7.54 -2.48
N VAL A 410 16.21 8.79 -2.93
CA VAL A 410 17.17 9.77 -2.42
C VAL A 410 16.90 10.06 -0.94
N GLY A 411 17.94 9.98 -0.12
CA GLY A 411 17.84 10.15 1.33
C GLY A 411 16.95 9.11 2.02
N GLY A 412 16.62 8.02 1.38
CA GLY A 412 15.66 7.01 1.89
C GLY A 412 14.22 7.50 1.96
N LEU A 413 13.88 8.63 1.32
CA LEU A 413 12.56 9.24 1.39
C LEU A 413 11.70 8.83 0.19
N VAL A 414 10.42 8.52 0.43
CA VAL A 414 9.45 8.21 -0.64
C VAL A 414 9.04 9.51 -1.36
N GLN A 415 10.01 10.19 -1.96
CA GLN A 415 9.86 11.48 -2.65
C GLN A 415 10.49 11.42 -4.04
N ILE A 416 11.82 11.32 -4.13
CA ILE A 416 12.56 11.26 -5.39
C ILE A 416 13.21 9.87 -5.52
N PRO A 417 12.94 9.13 -6.60
CA PRO A 417 12.11 9.43 -7.78
C PRO A 417 10.64 8.98 -7.66
N CYS A 418 10.17 8.58 -6.49
CA CYS A 418 8.89 7.89 -6.30
C CYS A 418 7.70 8.68 -6.84
N ILE A 419 7.66 10.00 -6.61
CA ILE A 419 6.55 10.86 -7.04
C ILE A 419 6.41 10.85 -8.56
N GLU A 420 7.50 11.08 -9.30
CA GLU A 420 7.47 11.05 -10.77
C GLU A 420 7.26 9.65 -11.33
N ARG A 421 7.82 8.61 -10.69
CA ARG A 421 7.59 7.20 -11.11
C ARG A 421 6.12 6.84 -11.11
N ASN A 422 5.33 7.32 -10.14
CA ASN A 422 3.89 7.10 -10.12
C ASN A 422 3.18 7.75 -11.32
N ALA A 423 3.50 9.00 -11.64
CA ALA A 423 2.94 9.70 -12.79
C ALA A 423 3.27 8.99 -14.10
N MET A 424 4.54 8.64 -14.30
CA MET A 424 5.00 7.92 -15.49
C MET A 424 4.34 6.54 -15.62
N ALA A 425 4.20 5.80 -14.52
CA ALA A 425 3.59 4.47 -14.53
C ALA A 425 2.08 4.54 -14.73
N ALA A 426 1.39 5.56 -14.23
CA ALA A 426 -0.02 5.78 -14.50
C ALA A 426 -0.28 6.08 -15.98
N ALA A 427 0.55 6.92 -16.60
CA ALA A 427 0.48 7.19 -18.04
C ALA A 427 0.75 5.93 -18.88
N LYS A 428 1.76 5.10 -18.48
CA LYS A 428 2.01 3.79 -19.11
C LYS A 428 0.79 2.87 -18.98
N ALA A 429 0.13 2.81 -17.82
CA ALA A 429 -1.06 1.98 -17.61
C ALA A 429 -2.21 2.37 -18.54
N VAL A 430 -2.47 3.67 -18.70
CA VAL A 430 -3.47 4.17 -19.66
C VAL A 430 -3.12 3.74 -21.08
N ASN A 431 -1.85 3.88 -21.47
CA ASN A 431 -1.40 3.49 -22.80
C ASN A 431 -1.50 1.98 -23.01
N ALA A 432 -1.07 1.16 -22.05
CA ALA A 432 -1.13 -0.30 -22.09
C ALA A 432 -2.56 -0.82 -22.28
N ALA A 433 -3.52 -0.32 -21.50
CA ALA A 433 -4.93 -0.67 -21.64
C ALA A 433 -5.46 -0.32 -23.06
N ARG A 434 -5.12 0.86 -23.56
CA ARG A 434 -5.53 1.28 -24.90
C ARG A 434 -4.90 0.45 -26.03
N MET A 435 -3.66 0.00 -25.86
CA MET A 435 -2.97 -0.88 -26.80
C MET A 435 -3.64 -2.26 -26.82
N ALA A 436 -3.83 -2.88 -25.66
CA ALA A 436 -4.43 -4.21 -25.54
C ALA A 436 -5.84 -4.28 -26.14
N LEU A 437 -6.65 -3.22 -25.97
CA LEU A 437 -8.00 -3.13 -26.54
C LEU A 437 -8.05 -2.94 -28.06
N ARG A 438 -6.93 -2.71 -28.73
CA ARG A 438 -6.83 -2.71 -30.20
C ARG A 438 -6.56 -4.08 -30.79
N GLY A 439 -6.04 -5.01 -29.97
CA GLY A 439 -5.85 -6.42 -30.31
C GLY A 439 -7.09 -7.26 -30.00
N ASP A 440 -6.97 -8.54 -30.27
CA ASP A 440 -7.98 -9.57 -29.96
C ASP A 440 -7.75 -10.25 -28.60
N GLY A 441 -6.65 -9.91 -27.92
CA GLY A 441 -6.20 -10.52 -26.66
C GLY A 441 -5.17 -11.63 -26.87
N GLU A 442 -4.86 -12.05 -28.09
CA GLU A 442 -3.75 -12.97 -28.36
C GLU A 442 -2.41 -12.22 -28.33
N HIS A 443 -1.48 -12.71 -27.53
CA HIS A 443 -0.14 -12.14 -27.40
C HIS A 443 0.93 -13.18 -27.07
N ARG A 444 2.19 -12.86 -27.35
CA ARG A 444 3.29 -13.81 -27.29
C ARG A 444 3.80 -14.06 -25.87
N VAL A 445 3.86 -13.02 -25.07
CA VAL A 445 4.37 -13.06 -23.69
C VAL A 445 3.18 -13.01 -22.75
N SER A 446 2.98 -14.01 -21.91
CA SER A 446 1.89 -14.02 -20.93
C SER A 446 2.22 -13.23 -19.68
N LEU A 447 1.20 -12.79 -18.94
CA LEU A 447 1.37 -12.13 -17.64
C LEU A 447 2.14 -13.05 -16.66
N ASP A 448 1.92 -14.37 -16.69
CA ASP A 448 2.68 -15.31 -15.85
C ASP A 448 4.18 -15.28 -16.15
N GLN A 449 4.56 -15.19 -17.43
CA GLN A 449 5.97 -15.08 -17.84
C GLN A 449 6.59 -13.76 -17.37
N VAL A 450 5.86 -12.67 -17.43
CA VAL A 450 6.33 -11.36 -16.96
C VAL A 450 6.46 -11.34 -15.43
N ILE A 451 5.52 -11.94 -14.69
CA ILE A 451 5.59 -12.07 -13.23
C ILE A 451 6.82 -12.91 -12.82
N GLU A 452 7.07 -14.03 -13.51
CA GLU A 452 8.26 -14.85 -13.25
C GLU A 452 9.55 -14.10 -13.59
N THR A 453 9.57 -13.34 -14.70
CA THR A 453 10.71 -12.48 -15.06
C THR A 453 10.96 -11.42 -13.98
N MET A 454 9.90 -10.79 -13.46
CA MET A 454 10.01 -9.84 -12.35
C MET A 454 10.62 -10.50 -11.11
N ARG A 455 10.17 -11.69 -10.75
CA ARG A 455 10.68 -12.47 -9.61
C ARG A 455 12.19 -12.77 -9.77
N GLN A 456 12.60 -13.26 -10.95
CA GLN A 456 13.99 -13.57 -11.26
C GLN A 456 14.87 -12.31 -11.28
N THR A 457 14.44 -11.27 -11.99
CA THR A 457 15.15 -9.98 -12.03
C THR A 457 15.28 -9.40 -10.62
N GLY A 458 14.24 -9.54 -9.80
CA GLY A 458 14.28 -9.14 -8.39
C GLY A 458 15.29 -9.96 -7.58
N ALA A 459 15.41 -11.26 -7.81
CA ALA A 459 16.41 -12.09 -7.15
C ALA A 459 17.84 -11.70 -7.55
N ASP A 460 18.06 -11.41 -8.84
CA ASP A 460 19.37 -11.02 -9.38
C ASP A 460 19.76 -9.56 -9.07
N MET A 461 18.79 -8.72 -8.72
CA MET A 461 19.03 -7.32 -8.38
C MET A 461 19.89 -7.22 -7.12
N SER A 462 21.01 -6.47 -7.20
CA SER A 462 21.85 -6.19 -6.04
C SER A 462 21.04 -5.57 -4.92
N HIS A 463 21.31 -5.95 -3.67
CA HIS A 463 20.65 -5.42 -2.47
C HIS A 463 20.73 -3.89 -2.38
N ARG A 464 21.79 -3.28 -2.94
CA ARG A 464 22.00 -1.83 -3.00
C ARG A 464 20.88 -1.07 -3.73
N TYR A 465 20.05 -1.77 -4.52
CA TYR A 465 18.92 -1.24 -5.28
C TYR A 465 17.56 -1.68 -4.75
N LYS A 466 17.53 -2.21 -3.52
CA LYS A 466 16.34 -2.76 -2.86
C LYS A 466 15.98 -2.02 -1.58
N GLU A 467 15.64 -0.74 -1.72
CA GLU A 467 15.19 0.11 -0.59
C GLU A 467 16.27 0.28 0.52
N THR A 468 17.55 0.34 0.13
CA THR A 468 18.68 0.47 1.07
C THR A 468 19.34 1.85 1.03
N SER A 469 19.04 2.65 0.00
CA SER A 469 19.73 3.94 -0.27
C SER A 469 21.24 3.84 -0.44
N GLU A 470 21.77 2.64 -0.75
CA GLU A 470 23.20 2.39 -0.92
C GLU A 470 23.66 2.40 -2.39
N GLY A 471 22.76 2.69 -3.33
CA GLY A 471 23.04 2.67 -4.76
C GLY A 471 22.13 3.57 -5.58
N GLY A 472 22.35 3.62 -6.90
CA GLY A 472 21.51 4.32 -7.84
C GLY A 472 21.42 5.83 -7.59
N LEU A 473 20.21 6.37 -7.67
CA LEU A 473 19.97 7.80 -7.44
C LEU A 473 20.33 8.25 -6.02
N ALA A 474 20.14 7.38 -5.04
CA ALA A 474 20.40 7.69 -3.65
C ALA A 474 21.84 8.12 -3.36
N VAL A 475 22.83 7.62 -4.11
CA VAL A 475 24.24 7.95 -3.94
C VAL A 475 24.80 8.90 -5.01
N ASN A 476 24.05 9.16 -6.08
CA ASN A 476 24.49 10.03 -7.18
C ASN A 476 23.87 11.44 -7.11
N VAL A 477 22.90 11.65 -6.24
CA VAL A 477 22.35 12.98 -5.95
C VAL A 477 23.11 13.53 -4.75
N VAL A 478 23.85 14.63 -4.97
CA VAL A 478 24.56 15.32 -3.88
C VAL A 478 23.52 16.07 -3.04
N GLU A 479 23.40 15.69 -1.78
CA GLU A 479 22.65 16.47 -0.79
C GLU A 479 23.47 17.75 -0.48
N CYS A 480 22.96 18.91 -0.90
CA CYS A 480 23.55 20.21 -0.58
C CYS A 480 23.00 20.77 0.72
#